data_46d51cbfb4dcf5f0c3454b3accfc38db
#
_entry.id   46d51cbfb4dcf5f0c3454b3accfc38db
#
_cell.length_a   1.000
_cell.length_b   1.000
_cell.length_c   1.000
_cell.angle_alpha   90.00
_cell.angle_beta   90.00
_cell.angle_gamma   90.00
#
_symmetry.space_group_name_H-M   'P 1'
#
loop_
_entity.id
_entity.type
_entity.pdbx_description
1 polymer ?
#
loop_
_entity_poly.entity_id
_entity_poly.type
_entity_poly.pdbx_seq_one_letter_code
_entity_poly.pdbx_strand_id
1 'polypeptide(L)'
;MVKVPSIDRRTLLLGAAPMATAVISGLAGCSPRSGDAAPAYSPTFFSADEWAFVRTAVSRLIPSEGPGPGGIEAGVPEFIDRQMEMPYGHGAYFYMAGPFLTDVPPTLGYQLRYNPREIYRLGIAAANDEARKAQGKTFAELPADAQDGFLQGMEKNAIQFATVPAPVFFSQLLANTKEGYFADPLYGGNRGMAAWKWIGFPGARADFTDWIDQAGRAYPYGPVAISGARG
;
A
#
# COMPACT_ATOMS: atom_id res chain seq x y z
N MET A 1 -6.68 56.60 2.72
CA MET A 1 -7.73 55.56 2.87
C MET A 1 -8.40 55.38 1.52
N VAL A 2 -8.04 54.34 0.80
CA VAL A 2 -8.63 53.98 -0.50
C VAL A 2 -9.77 53.03 -0.25
N LYS A 3 -10.98 53.42 -0.64
CA LYS A 3 -12.22 52.66 -0.49
C LYS A 3 -12.30 51.63 -1.61
N VAL A 4 -12.24 50.33 -1.29
CA VAL A 4 -12.46 49.24 -2.23
C VAL A 4 -13.96 49.05 -2.44
N PRO A 5 -14.48 49.07 -3.68
CA PRO A 5 -15.89 48.84 -3.94
C PRO A 5 -16.26 47.37 -3.78
N SER A 6 -17.29 47.08 -3.01
CA SER A 6 -17.88 45.73 -2.89
C SER A 6 -18.73 45.44 -4.12
N ILE A 7 -18.35 44.34 -4.83
CA ILE A 7 -19.15 43.86 -5.97
C ILE A 7 -20.21 42.88 -5.41
N ASP A 8 -21.48 43.27 -5.58
CA ASP A 8 -22.62 42.46 -5.16
C ASP A 8 -22.82 41.24 -6.09
N ARG A 9 -23.04 40.06 -5.50
CA ARG A 9 -23.21 38.77 -6.21
C ARG A 9 -24.36 38.75 -7.22
N ARG A 10 -25.32 39.70 -7.14
CA ARG A 10 -26.45 39.80 -8.05
C ARG A 10 -26.10 40.48 -9.37
N THR A 11 -25.06 41.28 -9.43
CA THR A 11 -24.66 42.03 -10.64
C THR A 11 -23.88 41.17 -11.63
N LEU A 12 -23.40 40.00 -11.20
CA LEU A 12 -22.61 39.05 -12.03
C LEU A 12 -23.48 38.14 -12.91
N LEU A 13 -24.79 38.08 -12.67
CA LEU A 13 -25.72 37.18 -13.36
C LEU A 13 -26.54 37.86 -14.48
N LEU A 14 -26.40 39.16 -14.71
CA LEU A 14 -27.21 39.88 -15.69
C LEU A 14 -26.49 40.29 -16.99
N GLY A 15 -25.26 39.77 -17.21
CA GLY A 15 -24.42 40.15 -18.36
C GLY A 15 -24.27 39.07 -19.45
N ALA A 16 -25.26 38.23 -19.69
CA ALA A 16 -25.22 37.29 -20.83
C ALA A 16 -26.36 37.57 -21.81
N ALA A 17 -26.12 38.43 -22.79
CA ALA A 17 -26.98 38.57 -23.97
C ALA A 17 -26.61 37.48 -25.02
N PRO A 18 -27.57 36.96 -25.77
CA PRO A 18 -27.37 35.85 -26.70
C PRO A 18 -26.81 36.28 -28.04
N MET A 19 -25.74 35.63 -28.49
CA MET A 19 -25.43 35.62 -29.94
C MET A 19 -25.81 34.25 -30.49
N ALA A 20 -26.78 34.27 -31.37
CA ALA A 20 -27.22 33.13 -32.18
C ALA A 20 -26.32 32.96 -33.41
N THR A 21 -26.33 31.74 -33.91
CA THR A 21 -25.95 31.22 -35.22
C THR A 21 -24.54 30.70 -35.46
N ALA A 22 -24.41 29.39 -35.57
CA ALA A 22 -24.31 28.67 -36.85
C ALA A 22 -24.32 27.15 -36.64
N VAL A 23 -25.31 26.50 -37.22
CA VAL A 23 -25.42 25.02 -37.33
C VAL A 23 -24.36 24.56 -38.32
N ILE A 24 -23.40 23.74 -37.86
CA ILE A 24 -22.64 22.84 -38.72
C ILE A 24 -22.80 21.46 -38.13
N SER A 25 -23.60 20.65 -38.82
CA SER A 25 -23.80 19.23 -38.59
C SER A 25 -22.51 18.49 -38.92
N GLY A 26 -21.71 18.21 -37.90
CA GLY A 26 -20.61 17.25 -37.94
C GLY A 26 -20.94 16.10 -37.00
N LEU A 27 -21.44 15.00 -37.55
CA LEU A 27 -21.50 13.70 -36.86
C LEU A 27 -20.05 13.22 -36.60
N ALA A 28 -19.40 13.79 -35.62
CA ALA A 28 -18.19 13.20 -35.04
C ALA A 28 -18.65 12.19 -34.01
N GLY A 29 -18.51 10.89 -34.36
CA GLY A 29 -18.76 9.79 -33.45
C GLY A 29 -18.00 10.01 -32.13
N CYS A 30 -18.73 10.02 -31.04
CA CYS A 30 -18.15 9.84 -29.70
C CYS A 30 -17.61 8.41 -29.65
N SER A 31 -16.36 8.21 -30.09
CA SER A 31 -15.61 7.06 -29.63
C SER A 31 -15.49 7.19 -28.11
N PRO A 32 -15.86 6.17 -27.30
CA PRO A 32 -15.57 6.21 -25.88
C PRO A 32 -14.05 6.40 -25.75
N ARG A 33 -13.63 7.54 -25.18
CA ARG A 33 -12.26 7.70 -24.73
C ARG A 33 -11.97 6.50 -23.85
N SER A 34 -11.04 5.67 -24.29
CA SER A 34 -10.40 4.67 -23.46
C SER A 34 -10.02 5.41 -22.17
N GLY A 35 -10.64 5.03 -21.05
CA GLY A 35 -10.44 5.72 -19.79
C GLY A 35 -8.94 5.87 -19.57
N ASP A 36 -8.48 7.10 -19.32
CA ASP A 36 -7.12 7.37 -18.93
C ASP A 36 -6.83 6.49 -17.71
N ALA A 37 -6.09 5.41 -17.92
CA ALA A 37 -5.59 4.61 -16.82
C ALA A 37 -4.83 5.56 -15.89
N ALA A 38 -5.22 5.64 -14.65
CA ALA A 38 -4.50 6.45 -13.68
C ALA A 38 -2.98 6.17 -13.82
N PRO A 39 -2.13 7.21 -13.80
CA PRO A 39 -0.70 7.03 -14.03
C PRO A 39 -0.19 5.95 -13.09
N ALA A 40 0.61 5.03 -13.63
CA ALA A 40 1.20 3.95 -12.84
C ALA A 40 1.98 4.56 -11.65
N TYR A 41 1.80 4.00 -10.47
CA TYR A 41 2.51 4.47 -9.28
C TYR A 41 4.02 4.40 -9.50
N SER A 42 4.72 5.49 -9.20
CA SER A 42 6.18 5.56 -9.19
C SER A 42 6.65 5.54 -7.74
N PRO A 43 7.48 4.56 -7.33
CA PRO A 43 7.96 4.49 -5.96
C PRO A 43 8.85 5.69 -5.63
N THR A 44 8.76 6.17 -4.40
CA THR A 44 9.54 7.30 -3.89
C THR A 44 10.74 6.84 -3.06
N PHE A 45 10.60 5.74 -2.36
CA PHE A 45 11.66 5.14 -1.56
C PHE A 45 12.42 4.06 -2.32
N PHE A 46 11.74 3.06 -2.87
CA PHE A 46 12.39 1.92 -3.51
C PHE A 46 12.99 2.29 -4.86
N SER A 47 14.22 1.81 -5.13
CA SER A 47 14.79 1.77 -6.48
C SER A 47 13.99 0.82 -7.38
N ALA A 48 14.26 0.84 -8.70
CA ALA A 48 13.56 -0.02 -9.64
C ALA A 48 13.70 -1.52 -9.31
N ASP A 49 14.91 -1.96 -8.94
CA ASP A 49 15.17 -3.35 -8.58
C ASP A 49 14.51 -3.76 -7.25
N GLU A 50 14.55 -2.87 -6.27
CA GLU A 50 13.88 -3.09 -4.99
C GLU A 50 12.37 -3.11 -5.14
N TRP A 51 11.84 -2.24 -5.99
CA TRP A 51 10.43 -2.21 -6.32
C TRP A 51 9.98 -3.51 -7.00
N ALA A 52 10.77 -4.03 -7.93
CA ALA A 52 10.52 -5.33 -8.56
C ALA A 52 10.49 -6.46 -7.51
N PHE A 53 11.46 -6.46 -6.56
CA PHE A 53 11.48 -7.40 -5.44
C PHE A 53 10.20 -7.33 -4.60
N VAL A 54 9.85 -6.13 -4.11
CA VAL A 54 8.68 -5.94 -3.23
C VAL A 54 7.39 -6.35 -3.93
N ARG A 55 7.18 -5.94 -5.17
CA ARG A 55 6.00 -6.34 -5.95
C ARG A 55 5.90 -7.85 -6.11
N THR A 56 7.01 -8.49 -6.46
CA THR A 56 7.06 -9.95 -6.63
C THR A 56 6.79 -10.65 -5.31
N ALA A 57 7.44 -10.25 -4.22
CA ALA A 57 7.22 -10.85 -2.91
C ALA A 57 5.75 -10.69 -2.44
N VAL A 58 5.18 -9.50 -2.58
CA VAL A 58 3.77 -9.24 -2.24
C VAL A 58 2.83 -10.12 -3.06
N SER A 59 3.09 -10.31 -4.37
CA SER A 59 2.26 -11.16 -5.22
C SER A 59 2.31 -12.63 -4.83
N ARG A 60 3.41 -13.09 -4.20
CA ARG A 60 3.52 -14.46 -3.68
C ARG A 60 2.89 -14.61 -2.29
N LEU A 61 3.01 -13.58 -1.44
CA LEU A 61 2.43 -13.59 -0.08
C LEU A 61 0.90 -13.48 -0.08
N ILE A 62 0.33 -12.67 -0.99
CA ILE A 62 -1.12 -12.54 -1.17
C ILE A 62 -1.42 -12.59 -2.67
N PRO A 63 -1.56 -13.81 -3.24
CA PRO A 63 -1.84 -13.99 -4.67
C PRO A 63 -3.27 -13.56 -5.03
N SER A 64 -3.49 -13.27 -6.32
CA SER A 64 -4.82 -12.98 -6.89
C SER A 64 -5.61 -14.26 -7.19
N GLU A 65 -5.57 -15.24 -6.29
CA GLU A 65 -6.21 -16.55 -6.43
C GLU A 65 -7.32 -16.68 -5.40
N GLY A 66 -8.55 -16.50 -5.81
CA GLY A 66 -9.69 -16.69 -4.92
C GLY A 66 -10.66 -15.51 -4.89
N PRO A 67 -11.56 -15.48 -3.91
CA PRO A 67 -12.64 -14.48 -3.86
C PRO A 67 -12.19 -13.08 -3.41
N GLY A 68 -11.00 -12.96 -2.81
CA GLY A 68 -10.44 -11.69 -2.34
C GLY A 68 -9.48 -11.06 -3.35
N PRO A 69 -9.16 -9.76 -3.21
CA PRO A 69 -8.16 -9.12 -4.05
C PRO A 69 -6.76 -9.65 -3.74
N GLY A 70 -5.88 -9.72 -4.74
CA GLY A 70 -4.45 -9.95 -4.52
C GLY A 70 -3.77 -8.74 -3.89
N GLY A 71 -2.58 -8.94 -3.30
CA GLY A 71 -1.82 -7.86 -2.66
C GLY A 71 -1.43 -6.74 -3.62
N ILE A 72 -1.19 -7.05 -4.88
CA ILE A 72 -0.89 -6.05 -5.92
C ILE A 72 -2.14 -5.22 -6.24
N GLU A 73 -3.29 -5.85 -6.40
CA GLU A 73 -4.57 -5.18 -6.66
C GLU A 73 -5.00 -4.30 -5.51
N ALA A 74 -4.75 -4.76 -4.28
CA ALA A 74 -4.99 -4.00 -3.06
C ALA A 74 -4.03 -2.81 -2.86
N GLY A 75 -2.97 -2.66 -3.68
CA GLY A 75 -2.02 -1.55 -3.56
C GLY A 75 -1.03 -1.70 -2.42
N VAL A 76 -0.75 -2.92 -1.99
CA VAL A 76 0.17 -3.19 -0.87
C VAL A 76 1.59 -2.68 -1.12
N PRO A 77 2.20 -2.84 -2.31
CA PRO A 77 3.54 -2.30 -2.56
C PRO A 77 3.60 -0.78 -2.39
N GLU A 78 2.57 -0.06 -2.85
CA GLU A 78 2.45 1.39 -2.70
C GLU A 78 2.33 1.80 -1.23
N PHE A 79 1.59 1.03 -0.43
CA PHE A 79 1.53 1.23 1.01
C PHE A 79 2.91 1.09 1.65
N ILE A 80 3.64 0.02 1.34
CA ILE A 80 4.98 -0.22 1.91
C ILE A 80 5.93 0.92 1.54
N ASP A 81 5.95 1.34 0.28
CA ASP A 81 6.81 2.43 -0.20
C ASP A 81 6.52 3.74 0.58
N ARG A 82 5.25 4.10 0.73
CA ARG A 82 4.85 5.29 1.50
C ARG A 82 5.21 5.19 2.97
N GLN A 83 5.06 4.01 3.60
CA GLN A 83 5.42 3.82 4.99
C GLN A 83 6.93 4.04 5.23
N MET A 84 7.77 3.76 4.23
CA MET A 84 9.21 4.03 4.33
C MET A 84 9.53 5.53 4.37
N GLU A 85 8.69 6.41 3.85
CA GLU A 85 8.85 7.87 3.94
C GLU A 85 8.22 8.48 5.20
N MET A 86 7.41 7.70 5.93
CA MET A 86 6.76 8.12 7.17
C MET A 86 7.68 7.93 8.41
N PRO A 87 7.34 8.51 9.57
CA PRO A 87 8.10 8.33 10.82
C PRO A 87 8.37 6.86 11.16
N TYR A 88 7.46 5.95 10.79
CA TYR A 88 7.65 4.51 10.93
C TYR A 88 8.93 4.02 10.22
N GLY A 89 9.09 4.34 8.94
CA GLY A 89 10.26 3.94 8.16
C GLY A 89 11.57 4.45 8.76
N HIS A 90 11.55 5.63 9.35
CA HIS A 90 12.69 6.25 10.03
C HIS A 90 12.94 5.73 11.44
N GLY A 91 12.15 4.76 11.92
CA GLY A 91 12.34 4.14 13.23
C GLY A 91 11.81 4.97 14.41
N ALA A 92 10.96 5.99 14.18
CA ALA A 92 10.45 6.85 15.24
C ALA A 92 9.61 6.10 16.30
N TYR A 93 9.10 4.93 15.97
CA TYR A 93 8.31 4.08 16.87
C TYR A 93 9.13 2.96 17.53
N PHE A 94 10.44 2.93 17.28
CA PHE A 94 11.37 1.95 17.84
C PHE A 94 12.35 2.61 18.77
N TYR A 95 12.82 1.87 19.79
CA TYR A 95 13.91 2.31 20.62
C TYR A 95 15.24 2.11 19.89
N MET A 96 15.79 3.20 19.34
CA MET A 96 16.97 3.18 18.48
C MET A 96 18.23 3.77 19.15
N ALA A 97 18.24 3.93 20.47
CA ALA A 97 19.36 4.60 21.15
C ALA A 97 20.48 3.65 21.62
N GLY A 98 20.29 2.33 21.55
CA GLY A 98 21.30 1.38 22.04
C GLY A 98 21.52 1.43 23.58
N PRO A 99 22.29 0.50 24.15
CA PRO A 99 23.01 -0.58 23.50
C PRO A 99 22.08 -1.60 22.85
N PHE A 100 22.49 -2.17 21.71
CA PHE A 100 21.73 -3.19 20.98
C PHE A 100 22.24 -4.57 21.40
N LEU A 101 21.37 -5.36 22.01
CA LEU A 101 21.69 -6.69 22.54
C LEU A 101 20.99 -7.75 21.68
N THR A 102 21.69 -8.27 20.68
CA THR A 102 21.12 -9.23 19.71
C THR A 102 20.98 -10.66 20.24
N ASP A 103 21.65 -10.99 21.33
CA ASP A 103 21.63 -12.31 21.98
C ASP A 103 20.73 -12.29 23.24
N VAL A 104 19.46 -11.93 23.03
CA VAL A 104 18.46 -11.88 24.10
C VAL A 104 17.18 -12.58 23.65
N PRO A 105 16.35 -13.08 24.59
CA PRO A 105 15.07 -13.66 24.24
C PRO A 105 14.18 -12.75 23.38
N PRO A 106 13.49 -13.29 22.36
CA PRO A 106 12.61 -12.48 21.50
C PRO A 106 11.50 -11.71 22.23
N THR A 107 11.14 -12.16 23.44
CA THR A 107 10.16 -11.49 24.32
C THR A 107 10.60 -10.12 24.81
N LEU A 108 11.88 -9.78 24.70
CA LEU A 108 12.41 -8.45 25.03
C LEU A 108 12.25 -7.44 23.89
N GLY A 109 11.61 -7.85 22.78
CA GLY A 109 11.32 -6.97 21.67
C GLY A 109 12.48 -6.79 20.70
N TYR A 110 12.36 -5.79 19.84
CA TYR A 110 13.32 -5.50 18.79
C TYR A 110 14.65 -4.98 19.35
N GLN A 111 15.75 -5.65 19.00
CA GLN A 111 17.09 -5.34 19.53
C GLN A 111 18.13 -5.09 18.43
N LEU A 112 17.74 -4.99 17.17
CA LEU A 112 18.66 -4.64 16.10
C LEU A 112 18.80 -3.12 15.94
N ARG A 113 19.95 -2.68 15.45
CA ARG A 113 20.26 -1.26 15.23
C ARG A 113 19.61 -0.67 13.97
N TYR A 114 18.92 -1.48 13.19
CA TYR A 114 18.38 -1.08 11.88
C TYR A 114 16.94 -0.60 11.99
N ASN A 115 16.64 0.56 11.40
CA ASN A 115 15.28 1.00 11.22
C ASN A 115 14.59 0.24 10.03
N PRO A 116 13.27 0.35 9.87
CA PRO A 116 12.56 -0.36 8.78
C PRO A 116 13.12 -0.10 7.38
N ARG A 117 13.53 1.13 7.06
CA ARG A 117 14.17 1.47 5.77
C ARG A 117 15.46 0.69 5.54
N GLU A 118 16.30 0.62 6.56
CA GLU A 118 17.57 -0.11 6.52
C GLU A 118 17.34 -1.61 6.40
N ILE A 119 16.32 -2.16 7.10
CA ILE A 119 15.94 -3.57 6.97
C ILE A 119 15.55 -3.89 5.54
N TYR A 120 14.75 -3.05 4.88
CA TYR A 120 14.39 -3.26 3.47
C TYR A 120 15.59 -3.16 2.55
N ARG A 121 16.42 -2.12 2.65
CA ARG A 121 17.62 -1.96 1.80
C ARG A 121 18.57 -3.15 1.93
N LEU A 122 18.95 -3.48 3.16
CA LEU A 122 19.90 -4.56 3.42
C LEU A 122 19.29 -5.94 3.14
N GLY A 123 18.01 -6.15 3.48
CA GLY A 123 17.33 -7.41 3.27
C GLY A 123 17.12 -7.71 1.80
N ILE A 124 16.67 -6.74 0.99
CA ILE A 124 16.48 -6.92 -0.46
C ILE A 124 17.83 -7.15 -1.15
N ALA A 125 18.85 -6.38 -0.80
CA ALA A 125 20.18 -6.57 -1.37
C ALA A 125 20.70 -7.99 -1.09
N ALA A 126 20.65 -8.42 0.18
CA ALA A 126 21.07 -9.76 0.57
C ALA A 126 20.25 -10.87 -0.10
N ALA A 127 18.92 -10.71 -0.19
CA ALA A 127 18.04 -11.67 -0.85
C ALA A 127 18.36 -11.81 -2.34
N ASN A 128 18.58 -10.70 -3.05
CA ASN A 128 18.96 -10.73 -4.45
C ASN A 128 20.36 -11.33 -4.67
N ASP A 129 21.31 -11.09 -3.76
CA ASP A 129 22.65 -11.68 -3.84
C ASP A 129 22.59 -13.21 -3.62
N GLU A 130 21.84 -13.69 -2.65
CA GLU A 130 21.65 -15.13 -2.44
C GLU A 130 20.90 -15.78 -3.61
N ALA A 131 19.89 -15.14 -4.19
CA ALA A 131 19.19 -15.62 -5.37
C ALA A 131 20.14 -15.73 -6.58
N ARG A 132 21.01 -14.71 -6.80
CA ARG A 132 22.03 -14.74 -7.85
C ARG A 132 23.06 -15.84 -7.63
N LYS A 133 23.52 -16.05 -6.40
CA LYS A 133 24.47 -17.13 -6.07
C LYS A 133 23.86 -18.50 -6.35
N ALA A 134 22.59 -18.70 -6.00
CA ALA A 134 21.92 -19.99 -6.13
C ALA A 134 21.47 -20.29 -7.57
N GLN A 135 20.98 -19.30 -8.31
CA GLN A 135 20.28 -19.49 -9.59
C GLN A 135 20.68 -18.50 -10.71
N GLY A 136 21.65 -17.62 -10.49
CA GLY A 136 22.14 -16.66 -11.47
C GLY A 136 21.17 -15.51 -11.78
N LYS A 137 20.09 -15.35 -11.01
CA LYS A 137 19.01 -14.40 -11.22
C LYS A 137 18.65 -13.67 -9.94
N THR A 138 18.05 -12.47 -10.07
CA THR A 138 17.45 -11.80 -8.92
C THR A 138 16.19 -12.56 -8.46
N PHE A 139 15.75 -12.32 -7.22
CA PHE A 139 14.52 -12.93 -6.69
C PHE A 139 13.30 -12.71 -7.61
N ALA A 140 13.16 -11.50 -8.15
CA ALA A 140 12.03 -11.16 -9.03
C ALA A 140 12.03 -11.92 -10.37
N GLU A 141 13.20 -12.38 -10.82
CA GLU A 141 13.36 -13.14 -12.07
C GLU A 141 13.24 -14.66 -11.88
N LEU A 142 13.13 -15.13 -10.64
CA LEU A 142 12.94 -16.54 -10.34
C LEU A 142 11.53 -17.01 -10.77
N PRO A 143 11.36 -18.29 -11.14
CA PRO A 143 10.03 -18.86 -11.31
C PRO A 143 9.25 -18.89 -9.99
N ALA A 144 7.93 -18.93 -10.06
CA ALA A 144 7.02 -18.80 -8.91
C ALA A 144 7.33 -19.79 -7.77
N ASP A 145 7.53 -21.07 -8.09
CA ASP A 145 7.85 -22.09 -7.09
C ASP A 145 9.19 -21.81 -6.37
N ALA A 146 10.17 -21.30 -7.10
CA ALA A 146 11.46 -20.92 -6.53
C ALA A 146 11.34 -19.66 -5.65
N GLN A 147 10.49 -18.71 -6.01
CA GLN A 147 10.16 -17.54 -5.18
C GLN A 147 9.51 -17.97 -3.86
N ASP A 148 8.54 -18.89 -3.90
CA ASP A 148 7.88 -19.41 -2.71
C ASP A 148 8.87 -20.17 -1.81
N GLY A 149 9.70 -21.03 -2.40
CA GLY A 149 10.76 -21.74 -1.68
C GLY A 149 11.76 -20.77 -1.04
N PHE A 150 12.09 -19.67 -1.72
CA PHE A 150 12.99 -18.65 -1.21
C PHE A 150 12.37 -17.89 -0.02
N LEU A 151 11.11 -17.46 -0.12
CA LEU A 151 10.38 -16.83 0.99
C LEU A 151 10.31 -17.75 2.21
N GLN A 152 9.98 -19.03 2.01
CA GLN A 152 9.98 -20.04 3.08
C GLN A 152 11.38 -20.26 3.68
N GLY A 153 12.41 -20.20 2.85
CA GLY A 153 13.81 -20.31 3.27
C GLY A 153 14.23 -19.15 4.19
N MET A 154 13.79 -17.94 3.89
CA MET A 154 14.00 -16.77 4.76
C MET A 154 13.23 -16.92 6.08
N GLU A 155 11.96 -17.31 6.03
CA GLU A 155 11.12 -17.51 7.21
C GLU A 155 11.73 -18.52 8.19
N LYS A 156 12.19 -19.66 7.67
CA LYS A 156 12.77 -20.76 8.47
C LYS A 156 14.25 -20.57 8.82
N ASN A 157 14.84 -19.43 8.47
CA ASN A 157 16.27 -19.16 8.63
C ASN A 157 17.17 -20.19 7.92
N ALA A 158 16.67 -20.81 6.86
CA ALA A 158 17.47 -21.72 6.02
C ALA A 158 18.40 -20.97 5.06
N ILE A 159 18.08 -19.71 4.77
CA ILE A 159 18.93 -18.79 4.00
C ILE A 159 19.58 -17.81 4.98
N GLN A 160 20.91 -17.67 4.91
CA GLN A 160 21.64 -16.80 5.83
C GLN A 160 22.03 -15.50 5.12
N PHE A 161 21.71 -14.36 5.72
CA PHE A 161 22.16 -13.04 5.29
C PHE A 161 23.32 -12.56 6.16
N ALA A 162 24.25 -11.84 5.54
CA ALA A 162 25.43 -11.36 6.25
C ALA A 162 25.16 -10.17 7.20
N THR A 163 24.06 -9.45 7.00
CA THR A 163 23.76 -8.19 7.71
C THR A 163 22.53 -8.29 8.59
N VAL A 164 21.36 -8.22 7.98
CA VAL A 164 20.07 -8.38 8.67
C VAL A 164 19.69 -9.86 8.64
N PRO A 165 19.33 -10.50 9.77
CA PRO A 165 18.88 -11.89 9.72
C PRO A 165 17.68 -12.06 8.77
N ALA A 166 17.73 -13.08 7.91
CA ALA A 166 16.70 -13.34 6.93
C ALA A 166 15.28 -13.44 7.53
N PRO A 167 15.05 -14.08 8.70
CA PRO A 167 13.74 -14.11 9.35
C PRO A 167 13.26 -12.72 9.79
N VAL A 168 14.15 -11.81 10.17
CA VAL A 168 13.78 -10.45 10.55
C VAL A 168 13.28 -9.68 9.35
N PHE A 169 13.99 -9.76 8.23
CA PHE A 169 13.54 -9.16 6.97
C PHE A 169 12.21 -9.75 6.50
N PHE A 170 12.08 -11.07 6.51
CA PHE A 170 10.82 -11.75 6.14
C PHE A 170 9.66 -11.31 7.03
N SER A 171 9.86 -11.28 8.35
CA SER A 171 8.83 -10.85 9.30
C SER A 171 8.38 -9.40 9.06
N GLN A 172 9.33 -8.50 8.79
CA GLN A 172 9.04 -7.11 8.42
C GLN A 172 8.21 -7.02 7.13
N LEU A 173 8.64 -7.75 6.08
CA LEU A 173 7.94 -7.80 4.80
C LEU A 173 6.53 -8.36 4.95
N LEU A 174 6.36 -9.47 5.68
CA LEU A 174 5.06 -10.09 5.91
C LEU A 174 4.14 -9.21 6.76
N ALA A 175 4.65 -8.57 7.81
CA ALA A 175 3.89 -7.64 8.64
C ALA A 175 3.37 -6.47 7.81
N ASN A 176 4.25 -5.77 7.08
CA ASN A 176 3.84 -4.64 6.26
C ASN A 176 2.94 -5.06 5.09
N THR A 177 3.07 -6.28 4.56
CA THR A 177 2.16 -6.83 3.55
C THR A 177 0.74 -6.98 4.11
N LYS A 178 0.59 -7.55 5.31
CA LYS A 178 -0.71 -7.68 5.99
C LYS A 178 -1.29 -6.32 6.39
N GLU A 179 -0.46 -5.44 6.92
CA GLU A 179 -0.86 -4.08 7.27
C GLU A 179 -1.39 -3.33 6.05
N GLY A 180 -0.66 -3.33 4.93
CA GLY A 180 -1.10 -2.68 3.70
C GLY A 180 -2.35 -3.29 3.09
N TYR A 181 -2.54 -4.61 3.24
CA TYR A 181 -3.71 -5.30 2.73
C TYR A 181 -5.00 -4.89 3.45
N PHE A 182 -4.91 -4.61 4.76
CA PHE A 182 -6.05 -4.22 5.60
C PHE A 182 -6.03 -2.74 6.02
N ALA A 183 -5.09 -1.94 5.54
CA ALA A 183 -5.00 -0.52 5.86
C ALA A 183 -6.26 0.26 5.47
N ASP A 184 -6.48 1.41 6.10
CA ASP A 184 -7.39 2.40 5.52
C ASP A 184 -6.81 2.88 4.17
N PRO A 185 -7.62 3.02 3.10
CA PRO A 185 -7.16 3.49 1.79
C PRO A 185 -6.42 4.83 1.81
N LEU A 186 -6.61 5.63 2.84
CA LEU A 186 -5.87 6.88 3.07
C LEU A 186 -4.35 6.67 3.06
N TYR A 187 -3.89 5.51 3.53
CA TYR A 187 -2.46 5.16 3.61
C TYR A 187 -1.90 4.51 2.35
N GLY A 188 -2.74 4.27 1.32
CA GLY A 188 -2.33 3.77 0.01
C GLY A 188 -2.54 2.28 -0.24
N GLY A 189 -2.81 1.50 0.81
CA GLY A 189 -3.20 0.08 0.70
C GLY A 189 -4.71 -0.12 0.59
N ASN A 190 -5.16 -1.37 0.61
CA ASN A 190 -6.58 -1.76 0.59
C ASN A 190 -7.42 -0.95 -0.40
N ARG A 191 -6.91 -0.80 -1.60
CA ARG A 191 -7.48 0.05 -2.65
C ARG A 191 -8.97 -0.25 -2.86
N GLY A 192 -9.80 0.81 -2.83
CA GLY A 192 -11.24 0.67 -2.94
C GLY A 192 -11.90 -0.12 -1.80
N MET A 193 -11.21 -0.28 -0.66
CA MET A 193 -11.66 -1.08 0.49
C MET A 193 -11.97 -2.53 0.12
N ALA A 194 -11.30 -3.07 -0.89
CA ALA A 194 -11.62 -4.39 -1.45
C ALA A 194 -11.40 -5.52 -0.44
N ALA A 195 -10.32 -5.47 0.36
CA ALA A 195 -10.09 -6.45 1.42
C ALA A 195 -11.12 -6.33 2.54
N TRP A 196 -11.51 -5.11 2.93
CA TRP A 196 -12.56 -4.90 3.93
C TRP A 196 -13.93 -5.42 3.47
N LYS A 197 -14.29 -5.17 2.21
CA LYS A 197 -15.52 -5.72 1.60
C LYS A 197 -15.51 -7.23 1.64
N TRP A 198 -14.40 -7.83 1.29
CA TRP A 198 -14.27 -9.28 1.26
C TRP A 198 -14.46 -9.94 2.63
N ILE A 199 -13.87 -9.34 3.70
CA ILE A 199 -14.02 -9.90 5.06
C ILE A 199 -15.24 -9.38 5.82
N GLY A 200 -16.04 -8.45 5.24
CA GLY A 200 -17.18 -7.84 5.91
C GLY A 200 -16.78 -6.84 7.01
N PHE A 201 -15.58 -6.25 6.94
CA PHE A 201 -15.15 -5.24 7.92
C PHE A 201 -15.81 -3.90 7.63
N PRO A 202 -16.49 -3.26 8.60
CA PRO A 202 -17.30 -2.06 8.36
C PRO A 202 -16.47 -0.76 8.25
N GLY A 203 -15.17 -0.81 8.47
CA GLY A 203 -14.27 0.35 8.36
C GLY A 203 -14.37 1.31 9.56
N ALA A 204 -14.05 2.58 9.29
CA ALA A 204 -13.96 3.66 10.27
C ALA A 204 -15.36 4.27 10.57
N ARG A 205 -16.21 3.51 11.23
CA ARG A 205 -17.52 4.00 11.69
C ARG A 205 -17.38 4.64 13.07
N ALA A 206 -18.19 5.67 13.32
CA ALA A 206 -18.19 6.38 14.59
C ALA A 206 -18.73 5.50 15.75
N ASP A 207 -19.81 4.75 15.50
CA ASP A 207 -20.42 3.85 16.46
C ASP A 207 -21.27 2.78 15.76
N PHE A 208 -21.84 1.87 16.56
CA PHE A 208 -22.75 0.79 16.15
C PHE A 208 -24.00 0.74 17.05
N THR A 209 -24.41 1.87 17.62
CA THR A 209 -25.51 1.95 18.56
C THR A 209 -26.85 1.44 18.00
N ASP A 210 -27.06 1.63 16.70
CA ASP A 210 -28.23 1.13 15.97
C ASP A 210 -28.18 -0.39 15.69
N TRP A 211 -27.06 -1.05 16.05
CA TRP A 211 -26.84 -2.48 15.77
C TRP A 211 -26.64 -3.35 17.02
N ILE A 212 -26.71 -2.77 18.22
CA ILE A 212 -26.44 -3.45 19.51
C ILE A 212 -27.34 -4.68 19.68
N ASP A 213 -28.63 -4.57 19.35
CA ASP A 213 -29.61 -5.64 19.52
C ASP A 213 -29.70 -6.59 18.31
N GLN A 214 -28.76 -6.50 17.35
CA GLN A 214 -28.73 -7.28 16.11
C GLN A 214 -27.67 -8.37 16.13
N ALA A 215 -27.38 -8.96 17.28
CA ALA A 215 -26.34 -9.99 17.43
C ALA A 215 -26.52 -11.14 16.41
N GLY A 216 -25.44 -11.53 15.76
CA GLY A 216 -25.44 -12.59 14.76
C GLY A 216 -26.00 -12.23 13.38
N ARG A 217 -26.46 -11.00 13.16
CA ARG A 217 -26.89 -10.52 11.85
C ARG A 217 -25.72 -9.88 11.09
N ALA A 218 -25.68 -10.09 9.77
CA ALA A 218 -24.74 -9.41 8.90
C ALA A 218 -24.97 -7.90 8.93
N TYR A 219 -23.89 -7.12 9.08
CA TYR A 219 -23.96 -5.66 9.02
C TYR A 219 -24.31 -5.22 7.59
N PRO A 220 -25.41 -4.44 7.40
CA PRO A 220 -25.96 -4.22 6.06
C PRO A 220 -25.25 -3.14 5.25
N TYR A 221 -24.36 -2.35 5.88
CA TYR A 221 -23.70 -1.24 5.23
C TYR A 221 -22.26 -1.59 4.85
N GLY A 222 -21.83 -1.15 3.67
CA GLY A 222 -20.45 -1.31 3.22
C GLY A 222 -19.44 -0.56 4.10
N PRO A 223 -18.13 -0.78 3.91
CA PRO A 223 -17.09 -0.13 4.69
C PRO A 223 -17.02 1.38 4.44
N VAL A 224 -16.56 2.12 5.45
CA VAL A 224 -16.28 3.56 5.38
C VAL A 224 -14.82 3.78 5.70
N ALA A 225 -14.10 4.54 4.86
CA ALA A 225 -12.73 4.96 5.13
C ALA A 225 -12.69 6.18 6.06
N ILE A 226 -11.54 6.44 6.69
CA ILE A 226 -11.30 7.63 7.54
C ILE A 226 -11.60 8.93 6.76
N SER A 227 -11.35 8.96 5.45
CA SER A 227 -11.69 10.09 4.58
C SER A 227 -13.19 10.34 4.39
N GLY A 228 -14.05 9.43 4.88
CA GLY A 228 -15.49 9.45 4.65
C GLY A 228 -15.93 8.76 3.34
N ALA A 229 -14.99 8.26 2.53
CA ALA A 229 -15.32 7.48 1.34
C ALA A 229 -16.06 6.20 1.74
N ARG A 230 -17.08 5.83 0.96
CA ARG A 230 -17.90 4.63 1.19
C ARG A 230 -17.60 3.56 0.15
N GLY A 231 -17.49 2.33 0.58
CA GLY A 231 -17.21 1.18 -0.25
C GLY A 231 -18.43 0.42 -0.76
#